data_173c39a3e0bcea0eb6611593558d8f7a
#
_entry.id   173c39a3e0bcea0eb6611593558d8f7a
#
_cell.length_a   1.000
_cell.length_b   1.000
_cell.length_c   1.000
_cell.angle_alpha   90.00
_cell.angle_beta   90.00
_cell.angle_gamma   90.00
#
_symmetry.space_group_name_H-M   'P 1'
#
loop_
_entity.id
_entity.type
_entity.pdbx_description
1 polymer ?
#
loop_
_entity_poly.entity_id
_entity_poly.type
_entity_poly.pdbx_seq_one_letter_code
_entity_poly.pdbx_strand_id
1 'polypeptide(L)'
;EKELKKKSVEFKSIVKIGRTHLQDATPLSLGQEFSGYHSQVKKNIERIEYALKEIYYLAQGGTAVGTGINSKKNFDKKIVKEIAKFTKIKFKPAANKFAELAAHDSIVNFSGALNTCAVALMKISNDIRFLGSGPRAGYGELILPENEPGSSIMPGKVNPTQCEAVTMVCVKVIGNHTGITIAGSHGHFELNVFKPLIAH
;
A
#
# COMPACT_ATOMS: atom_id res chain seq x y z
N GLU A 1 5.59 10.48 0.29
CA GLU A 1 4.89 11.60 -0.33
C GLU A 1 5.75 12.86 -0.22
N LYS A 2 6.17 13.26 0.98
CA LYS A 2 6.92 14.50 1.24
C LYS A 2 8.20 14.62 0.41
N GLU A 3 9.00 13.56 0.31
CA GLU A 3 10.25 13.57 -0.47
C GLU A 3 10.00 13.75 -1.97
N LEU A 4 8.99 13.10 -2.53
CA LEU A 4 8.62 13.29 -3.94
C LEU A 4 8.17 14.73 -4.22
N LYS A 5 7.42 15.35 -3.30
CA LYS A 5 7.06 16.75 -3.38
C LYS A 5 8.30 17.65 -3.36
N LYS A 6 9.23 17.41 -2.44
CA LYS A 6 10.49 18.14 -2.34
C LYS A 6 11.28 18.04 -3.64
N LYS A 7 11.43 16.81 -4.18
CA LYS A 7 12.15 16.60 -5.45
C LYS A 7 11.44 17.24 -6.65
N SER A 8 10.11 17.27 -6.68
CA SER A 8 9.39 17.96 -7.75
C SER A 8 9.67 19.47 -7.80
N VAL A 9 9.89 20.08 -6.63
CA VAL A 9 10.27 21.50 -6.53
C VAL A 9 11.76 21.71 -6.89
N GLU A 10 12.63 20.85 -6.34
CA GLU A 10 14.08 20.89 -6.57
C GLU A 10 14.43 20.78 -8.06
N PHE A 11 13.75 19.89 -8.78
CA PHE A 11 14.01 19.60 -10.19
C PHE A 11 13.18 20.44 -11.17
N LYS A 12 12.50 21.48 -10.70
CA LYS A 12 11.55 22.28 -11.50
C LYS A 12 12.18 22.89 -12.78
N SER A 13 13.44 23.30 -12.71
CA SER A 13 14.15 23.95 -13.83
C SER A 13 14.91 22.99 -14.73
N ILE A 14 14.97 21.72 -14.42
CA ILE A 14 15.70 20.72 -15.20
C ILE A 14 14.83 20.26 -16.35
N VAL A 15 15.11 20.72 -17.56
CA VAL A 15 14.41 20.31 -18.78
C VAL A 15 14.98 18.98 -19.26
N LYS A 16 14.10 18.05 -19.62
CA LYS A 16 14.43 16.74 -20.15
C LYS A 16 13.48 16.34 -21.28
N ILE A 17 13.84 15.29 -22.01
CA ILE A 17 12.91 14.66 -22.94
C ILE A 17 11.89 13.81 -22.17
N GLY A 18 10.62 13.97 -22.51
CA GLY A 18 9.56 13.03 -22.09
C GLY A 18 9.57 11.80 -22.99
N ARG A 19 9.10 10.66 -22.45
CA ARG A 19 9.04 9.38 -23.20
C ARG A 19 7.66 8.79 -23.13
N THR A 20 7.19 8.33 -24.27
CA THR A 20 6.01 7.44 -24.39
C THR A 20 6.41 6.20 -25.13
N HIS A 21 5.97 5.02 -24.73
CA HIS A 21 6.44 3.74 -25.27
C HIS A 21 7.96 3.54 -25.18
N LEU A 22 8.61 4.17 -24.21
CA LEU A 22 10.08 4.28 -24.07
C LEU A 22 10.78 5.00 -25.24
N GLN A 23 10.02 5.66 -26.14
CA GLN A 23 10.55 6.45 -27.25
C GLN A 23 10.51 7.94 -26.89
N ASP A 24 11.40 8.71 -27.50
CA ASP A 24 11.45 10.17 -27.32
C ASP A 24 10.11 10.81 -27.72
N ALA A 25 9.62 11.69 -26.86
CA ALA A 25 8.38 12.43 -27.09
C ALA A 25 8.65 13.96 -26.99
N THR A 26 7.87 14.67 -26.22
CA THR A 26 8.02 16.13 -26.06
C THR A 26 8.78 16.49 -24.78
N PRO A 27 9.45 17.65 -24.73
CA PRO A 27 10.12 18.11 -23.52
C PRO A 27 9.16 18.36 -22.36
N LEU A 28 9.65 18.10 -21.15
CA LEU A 28 9.04 18.48 -19.88
C LEU A 28 10.17 18.78 -18.88
N SER A 29 9.83 19.28 -17.69
CA SER A 29 10.81 19.33 -16.62
C SER A 29 10.81 18.03 -15.80
N LEU A 30 11.97 17.65 -15.28
CA LEU A 30 12.09 16.54 -14.31
C LEU A 30 11.21 16.79 -13.09
N GLY A 31 11.04 18.05 -12.68
CA GLY A 31 10.10 18.42 -11.61
C GLY A 31 8.65 18.12 -11.96
N GLN A 32 8.22 18.28 -13.21
CA GLN A 32 6.87 17.88 -13.65
C GLN A 32 6.70 16.37 -13.59
N GLU A 33 7.67 15.59 -14.00
CA GLU A 33 7.65 14.13 -13.89
C GLU A 33 7.52 13.69 -12.42
N PHE A 34 8.33 14.23 -11.51
CA PHE A 34 8.23 13.94 -10.07
C PHE A 34 6.93 14.45 -9.44
N SER A 35 6.31 15.51 -9.97
CA SER A 35 4.99 15.97 -9.52
C SER A 35 3.90 14.95 -9.81
N GLY A 36 4.01 14.22 -10.91
CA GLY A 36 3.14 13.08 -11.23
C GLY A 36 3.27 11.96 -10.18
N TYR A 37 4.50 11.57 -9.83
CA TYR A 37 4.75 10.58 -8.77
C TYR A 37 4.20 11.03 -7.41
N HIS A 38 4.43 12.27 -7.04
CA HIS A 38 3.86 12.86 -5.83
C HIS A 38 2.35 12.77 -5.80
N SER A 39 1.68 13.15 -6.90
CA SER A 39 0.22 13.11 -7.02
C SER A 39 -0.33 11.67 -6.86
N GLN A 40 0.32 10.68 -7.49
CA GLN A 40 -0.05 9.28 -7.36
C GLN A 40 0.01 8.80 -5.91
N VAL A 41 1.12 9.08 -5.21
CA VAL A 41 1.31 8.65 -3.82
C VAL A 41 0.33 9.37 -2.89
N LYS A 42 0.11 10.68 -3.07
CA LYS A 42 -0.88 11.43 -2.30
C LYS A 42 -2.28 10.84 -2.40
N LYS A 43 -2.74 10.56 -3.63
CA LYS A 43 -4.06 9.94 -3.84
C LYS A 43 -4.16 8.53 -3.26
N ASN A 44 -3.06 7.77 -3.23
CA ASN A 44 -3.05 6.46 -2.60
C ASN A 44 -3.14 6.53 -1.07
N ILE A 45 -2.52 7.53 -0.44
CA ILE A 45 -2.70 7.79 0.99
C ILE A 45 -4.18 8.07 1.29
N GLU A 46 -4.83 8.94 0.51
CA GLU A 46 -6.27 9.26 0.67
C GLU A 46 -7.16 8.02 0.53
N ARG A 47 -6.86 7.11 -0.42
CA ARG A 47 -7.59 5.83 -0.60
C ARG A 47 -7.42 4.91 0.60
N ILE A 48 -6.19 4.77 1.10
CA ILE A 48 -5.88 3.93 2.26
C ILE A 48 -6.59 4.49 3.51
N GLU A 49 -6.52 5.79 3.74
CA GLU A 49 -7.20 6.45 4.86
C GLU A 49 -8.73 6.31 4.79
N TYR A 50 -9.28 6.33 3.58
CA TYR A 50 -10.72 6.09 3.38
C TYR A 50 -11.10 4.65 3.72
N ALA A 51 -10.40 3.67 3.15
CA ALA A 51 -10.67 2.25 3.39
C ALA A 51 -10.45 1.85 4.86
N LEU A 52 -9.48 2.48 5.53
CA LEU A 52 -9.18 2.22 6.94
C LEU A 52 -10.36 2.53 7.88
N LYS A 53 -11.28 3.42 7.49
CA LYS A 53 -12.44 3.78 8.32
C LYS A 53 -13.37 2.60 8.59
N GLU A 54 -13.48 1.67 7.66
CA GLU A 54 -14.32 0.47 7.80
C GLU A 54 -13.67 -0.59 8.69
N ILE A 55 -12.34 -0.64 8.75
CA ILE A 55 -11.58 -1.57 9.61
C ILE A 55 -11.82 -1.33 11.11
N TYR A 56 -12.27 -0.13 11.48
CA TYR A 56 -12.49 0.21 12.89
C TYR A 56 -13.75 -0.42 13.51
N TYR A 57 -14.57 -1.13 12.74
CA TYR A 57 -15.77 -1.79 13.25
C TYR A 57 -15.48 -3.24 13.60
N LEU A 58 -15.78 -3.62 14.86
CA LEU A 58 -15.45 -4.94 15.40
C LEU A 58 -16.71 -5.78 15.65
N ALA A 59 -16.65 -7.05 15.26
CA ALA A 59 -17.70 -8.03 15.51
C ALA A 59 -17.79 -8.49 16.98
N GLN A 60 -16.92 -7.98 17.86
CA GLN A 60 -16.83 -8.40 19.25
C GLN A 60 -18.17 -8.29 19.97
N GLY A 61 -18.54 -9.35 20.71
CA GLY A 61 -19.83 -9.47 21.39
C GLY A 61 -20.92 -10.15 20.57
N GLY A 62 -20.66 -10.50 19.29
CA GLY A 62 -21.59 -11.30 18.48
C GLY A 62 -21.71 -12.76 18.94
N THR A 63 -20.78 -13.24 19.74
CA THR A 63 -20.64 -14.63 20.19
C THR A 63 -20.53 -15.62 19.01
N ALA A 64 -21.27 -16.72 19.00
CA ALA A 64 -21.10 -17.77 17.99
C ALA A 64 -21.49 -17.31 16.56
N VAL A 65 -22.66 -16.68 16.43
CA VAL A 65 -23.28 -16.42 15.11
C VAL A 65 -23.70 -14.96 14.88
N GLY A 66 -23.46 -14.08 15.84
CA GLY A 66 -23.81 -12.65 15.72
C GLY A 66 -24.94 -12.18 16.65
N THR A 67 -25.66 -13.11 17.29
CA THR A 67 -26.81 -12.80 18.18
C THR A 67 -26.39 -12.24 19.54
N GLY A 68 -25.15 -12.48 19.96
CA GLY A 68 -24.71 -12.14 21.31
C GLY A 68 -25.27 -13.07 22.40
N ILE A 69 -25.74 -14.27 22.03
CA ILE A 69 -26.31 -15.25 22.98
C ILE A 69 -25.31 -15.54 24.11
N ASN A 70 -25.81 -15.66 25.34
CA ASN A 70 -25.05 -15.87 26.57
C ASN A 70 -24.07 -14.74 26.95
N SER A 71 -24.09 -13.60 26.26
CA SER A 71 -23.32 -12.43 26.67
C SER A 71 -24.12 -11.51 27.62
N LYS A 72 -23.41 -10.78 28.50
CA LYS A 72 -24.06 -9.78 29.35
C LYS A 72 -24.50 -8.57 28.50
N LYS A 73 -25.57 -7.90 28.93
CA LYS A 73 -26.07 -6.67 28.30
C LYS A 73 -24.96 -5.66 28.08
N ASN A 74 -24.86 -5.14 26.84
CA ASN A 74 -23.84 -4.18 26.42
C ASN A 74 -22.39 -4.71 26.50
N PHE A 75 -22.18 -6.01 26.50
CA PHE A 75 -20.83 -6.60 26.48
C PHE A 75 -20.03 -6.11 25.26
N ASP A 76 -20.63 -6.10 24.09
CA ASP A 76 -20.04 -5.60 22.83
C ASP A 76 -19.47 -4.19 22.95
N LYS A 77 -20.25 -3.24 23.50
CA LYS A 77 -19.84 -1.86 23.70
C LYS A 77 -18.71 -1.74 24.71
N LYS A 78 -18.78 -2.52 25.79
CA LYS A 78 -17.78 -2.51 26.85
C LYS A 78 -16.44 -3.07 26.37
N ILE A 79 -16.45 -4.24 25.73
CA ILE A 79 -15.22 -4.89 25.24
C ILE A 79 -14.53 -4.04 24.18
N VAL A 80 -15.28 -3.49 23.23
CA VAL A 80 -14.70 -2.62 22.18
C VAL A 80 -14.12 -1.34 22.78
N LYS A 81 -14.76 -0.79 23.83
CA LYS A 81 -14.20 0.38 24.55
C LYS A 81 -12.88 0.03 25.23
N GLU A 82 -12.75 -1.13 25.85
CA GLU A 82 -11.49 -1.55 26.47
C GLU A 82 -10.39 -1.84 25.41
N ILE A 83 -10.75 -2.49 24.29
CA ILE A 83 -9.84 -2.68 23.16
C ILE A 83 -9.35 -1.32 22.63
N ALA A 84 -10.26 -0.37 22.43
CA ALA A 84 -9.91 0.97 21.97
C ALA A 84 -8.98 1.72 22.95
N LYS A 85 -9.20 1.57 24.25
CA LYS A 85 -8.36 2.14 25.30
C LYS A 85 -6.96 1.50 25.32
N PHE A 86 -6.89 0.17 25.22
CA PHE A 86 -5.64 -0.57 25.23
C PHE A 86 -4.79 -0.27 23.99
N THR A 87 -5.41 -0.29 22.81
CA THR A 87 -4.71 -0.08 21.53
C THR A 87 -4.49 1.40 21.18
N LYS A 88 -5.17 2.32 21.85
CA LYS A 88 -5.27 3.75 21.50
C LYS A 88 -5.88 4.00 20.12
N ILE A 89 -6.54 3.01 19.53
CA ILE A 89 -7.25 3.08 18.24
C ILE A 89 -8.75 3.23 18.52
N LYS A 90 -9.42 4.12 17.81
CA LYS A 90 -10.85 4.43 18.00
C LYS A 90 -11.77 3.36 17.40
N PHE A 91 -11.63 2.11 17.84
CA PHE A 91 -12.52 1.04 17.45
C PHE A 91 -13.96 1.29 17.89
N LYS A 92 -14.91 0.75 17.12
CA LYS A 92 -16.35 0.85 17.33
C LYS A 92 -16.99 -0.53 17.25
N PRO A 93 -18.05 -0.82 18.01
CA PRO A 93 -18.82 -2.04 17.80
C PRO A 93 -19.52 -1.98 16.44
N ALA A 94 -19.45 -3.06 15.68
CA ALA A 94 -20.16 -3.18 14.42
C ALA A 94 -21.68 -3.10 14.64
N ALA A 95 -22.37 -2.41 13.74
CA ALA A 95 -23.83 -2.31 13.77
C ALA A 95 -24.50 -3.66 13.48
N ASN A 96 -23.92 -4.41 12.55
CA ASN A 96 -24.38 -5.76 12.19
C ASN A 96 -23.26 -6.78 12.40
N LYS A 97 -23.37 -7.54 13.49
CA LYS A 97 -22.35 -8.53 13.84
C LYS A 97 -22.43 -9.81 13.01
N PHE A 98 -23.55 -10.06 12.37
CA PHE A 98 -23.70 -11.19 11.44
C PHE A 98 -22.81 -10.98 10.21
N ALA A 99 -22.85 -9.80 9.63
CA ALA A 99 -21.99 -9.43 8.50
C ALA A 99 -20.51 -9.53 8.88
N GLU A 100 -20.11 -8.89 9.97
CA GLU A 100 -18.69 -8.80 10.36
C GLU A 100 -18.08 -10.14 10.85
N LEU A 101 -18.89 -11.13 11.20
CA LEU A 101 -18.41 -12.48 11.51
C LEU A 101 -18.23 -13.33 10.24
N ALA A 102 -19.12 -13.18 9.29
CA ALA A 102 -19.21 -14.03 8.09
C ALA A 102 -18.50 -13.44 6.88
N ALA A 103 -18.37 -12.12 6.82
CA ALA A 103 -17.72 -11.42 5.71
C ALA A 103 -16.52 -10.59 6.19
N HIS A 104 -15.57 -10.38 5.30
CA HIS A 104 -14.39 -9.54 5.53
C HIS A 104 -14.22 -8.48 4.44
N ASP A 105 -15.32 -7.94 3.94
CA ASP A 105 -15.38 -6.98 2.84
C ASP A 105 -14.52 -5.74 3.13
N SER A 106 -14.55 -5.24 4.35
CA SER A 106 -13.71 -4.11 4.79
C SER A 106 -12.21 -4.40 4.67
N ILE A 107 -11.79 -5.64 4.99
CA ILE A 107 -10.39 -6.05 4.87
C ILE A 107 -10.00 -6.25 3.40
N VAL A 108 -10.89 -6.83 2.59
CA VAL A 108 -10.67 -6.96 1.14
C VAL A 108 -10.54 -5.59 0.48
N ASN A 109 -11.41 -4.65 0.83
CA ASN A 109 -11.36 -3.26 0.36
C ASN A 109 -10.06 -2.57 0.77
N PHE A 110 -9.66 -2.69 2.04
CA PHE A 110 -8.41 -2.13 2.53
C PHE A 110 -7.19 -2.73 1.84
N SER A 111 -7.16 -4.05 1.66
CA SER A 111 -6.13 -4.74 0.89
C SER A 111 -6.10 -4.27 -0.58
N GLY A 112 -7.26 -3.99 -1.18
CA GLY A 112 -7.37 -3.39 -2.52
C GLY A 112 -6.75 -2.00 -2.61
N ALA A 113 -6.91 -1.17 -1.58
CA ALA A 113 -6.26 0.13 -1.49
C ALA A 113 -4.73 0.00 -1.39
N LEU A 114 -4.23 -0.96 -0.59
CA LEU A 114 -2.80 -1.28 -0.52
C LEU A 114 -2.27 -1.81 -1.84
N ASN A 115 -3.02 -2.66 -2.52
CA ASN A 115 -2.68 -3.17 -3.86
C ASN A 115 -2.54 -2.03 -4.88
N THR A 116 -3.48 -1.09 -4.89
CA THR A 116 -3.41 0.10 -5.77
C THR A 116 -2.16 0.94 -5.47
N CYS A 117 -1.81 1.10 -4.19
CA CYS A 117 -0.59 1.77 -3.78
C CYS A 117 0.66 1.02 -4.26
N ALA A 118 0.70 -0.30 -4.12
CA ALA A 118 1.80 -1.14 -4.59
C ALA A 118 2.01 -1.01 -6.11
N VAL A 119 0.95 -1.01 -6.91
CA VAL A 119 1.02 -0.79 -8.36
C VAL A 119 1.63 0.58 -8.69
N ALA A 120 1.23 1.63 -7.98
CA ALA A 120 1.80 2.96 -8.19
C ALA A 120 3.28 3.03 -7.79
N LEU A 121 3.66 2.46 -6.64
CA LEU A 121 5.04 2.43 -6.18
C LEU A 121 5.94 1.56 -7.08
N MET A 122 5.44 0.46 -7.61
CA MET A 122 6.13 -0.37 -8.60
C MET A 122 6.50 0.45 -9.83
N LYS A 123 5.54 1.19 -10.39
CA LYS A 123 5.76 2.07 -11.55
C LYS A 123 6.79 3.15 -11.23
N ILE A 124 6.67 3.86 -10.12
CA ILE A 124 7.57 4.93 -9.71
C ILE A 124 9.00 4.39 -9.52
N SER A 125 9.15 3.26 -8.84
CA SER A 125 10.45 2.64 -8.59
C SER A 125 11.13 2.18 -9.89
N ASN A 126 10.38 1.64 -10.83
CA ASN A 126 10.91 1.25 -12.13
C ASN A 126 11.33 2.47 -12.96
N ASP A 127 10.54 3.54 -12.98
CA ASP A 127 10.93 4.78 -13.67
C ASP A 127 12.25 5.34 -13.09
N ILE A 128 12.36 5.41 -11.76
CA ILE A 128 13.59 5.89 -11.10
C ILE A 128 14.79 5.00 -11.46
N ARG A 129 14.61 3.67 -11.51
CA ARG A 129 15.66 2.73 -11.95
C ARG A 129 16.09 2.98 -13.38
N PHE A 130 15.15 3.19 -14.30
CA PHE A 130 15.46 3.51 -15.69
C PHE A 130 16.18 4.85 -15.80
N LEU A 131 15.70 5.90 -15.15
CA LEU A 131 16.32 7.22 -15.16
C LEU A 131 17.74 7.19 -14.56
N GLY A 132 17.99 6.35 -13.56
CA GLY A 132 19.29 6.15 -12.93
C GLY A 132 20.18 5.11 -13.62
N SER A 133 19.77 4.53 -14.75
CA SER A 133 20.52 3.48 -15.44
C SER A 133 21.75 4.02 -16.15
N GLY A 134 22.79 3.22 -16.23
CA GLY A 134 24.01 3.58 -16.92
C GLY A 134 25.21 3.68 -15.98
N PRO A 135 26.03 4.76 -16.05
CA PRO A 135 25.77 6.05 -16.70
C PRO A 135 26.07 6.11 -18.22
N ARG A 136 26.83 5.19 -18.79
CA ARG A 136 27.30 5.29 -20.18
C ARG A 136 26.33 4.69 -21.20
N ALA A 137 25.79 3.49 -20.91
CA ALA A 137 24.91 2.73 -21.80
C ALA A 137 23.45 2.71 -21.31
N GLY A 138 23.07 3.59 -20.40
CA GLY A 138 21.72 3.78 -19.93
C GLY A 138 21.27 5.24 -20.07
N TYR A 139 20.14 5.58 -19.42
CA TYR A 139 19.62 6.96 -19.53
C TYR A 139 20.44 7.99 -18.78
N GLY A 140 20.98 7.64 -17.59
CA GLY A 140 21.89 8.50 -16.84
C GLY A 140 21.31 9.86 -16.42
N GLU A 141 19.98 9.97 -16.32
CA GLU A 141 19.31 11.24 -15.98
C GLU A 141 19.25 11.50 -14.46
N LEU A 142 19.40 10.46 -13.65
CA LEU A 142 19.45 10.53 -12.19
C LEU A 142 20.74 9.88 -11.68
N ILE A 143 21.34 10.53 -10.70
CA ILE A 143 22.41 9.94 -9.89
C ILE A 143 21.75 9.45 -8.61
N LEU A 144 21.70 8.12 -8.43
CA LEU A 144 21.12 7.50 -7.24
C LEU A 144 22.15 7.48 -6.10
N PRO A 145 21.72 7.62 -4.84
CA PRO A 145 22.64 7.54 -3.71
C PRO A 145 23.22 6.15 -3.58
N GLU A 146 24.51 6.08 -3.23
CA GLU A 146 25.19 4.83 -2.90
C GLU A 146 24.80 4.40 -1.47
N ASN A 147 23.80 3.55 -1.36
CA ASN A 147 23.30 3.05 -0.06
C ASN A 147 24.02 1.78 0.40
N GLU A 148 24.71 1.10 -0.50
CA GLU A 148 25.41 -0.16 -0.27
C GLU A 148 26.75 -0.13 -1.02
N PRO A 149 27.75 -0.91 -0.56
CA PRO A 149 28.97 -1.12 -1.34
C PRO A 149 28.59 -1.62 -2.74
N GLY A 150 29.18 -1.05 -3.77
CA GLY A 150 29.01 -1.49 -5.14
C GLY A 150 29.45 -2.95 -5.33
N SER A 151 29.35 -3.47 -6.57
CA SER A 151 29.84 -4.79 -6.91
C SER A 151 31.33 -4.93 -6.53
N SER A 152 31.70 -6.03 -5.87
CA SER A 152 33.09 -6.36 -5.57
C SER A 152 33.97 -6.55 -6.82
N ILE A 153 33.33 -6.88 -7.96
CA ILE A 153 34.00 -7.10 -9.25
C ILE A 153 34.11 -5.81 -10.05
N MET A 154 33.16 -4.88 -9.88
CA MET A 154 33.06 -3.62 -10.63
C MET A 154 33.00 -2.43 -9.66
N PRO A 155 34.14 -1.89 -9.21
CA PRO A 155 34.18 -0.74 -8.31
C PRO A 155 33.43 0.47 -8.90
N GLY A 156 32.67 1.19 -8.06
CA GLY A 156 31.90 2.36 -8.48
C GLY A 156 30.58 2.06 -9.21
N LYS A 157 30.21 0.78 -9.34
CA LYS A 157 28.88 0.40 -9.86
C LYS A 157 27.81 0.52 -8.77
N VAL A 158 27.09 1.64 -8.79
CA VAL A 158 25.96 1.88 -7.87
C VAL A 158 24.71 1.22 -8.40
N ASN A 159 24.21 0.21 -7.67
CA ASN A 159 22.99 -0.50 -8.04
C ASN A 159 21.76 0.19 -7.40
N PRO A 160 20.58 0.17 -8.05
CA PRO A 160 19.35 0.78 -7.53
C PRO A 160 18.64 -0.15 -6.53
N THR A 161 19.36 -0.72 -5.55
CA THR A 161 18.90 -1.80 -4.66
C THR A 161 17.67 -1.43 -3.86
N GLN A 162 17.52 -0.17 -3.45
CA GLN A 162 16.34 0.31 -2.73
C GLN A 162 15.08 0.29 -3.63
N CYS A 163 15.21 0.69 -4.88
CA CYS A 163 14.11 0.59 -5.84
C CYS A 163 13.75 -0.88 -6.11
N GLU A 164 14.74 -1.77 -6.20
CA GLU A 164 14.53 -3.21 -6.36
C GLU A 164 13.81 -3.81 -5.16
N ALA A 165 14.23 -3.46 -3.95
CA ALA A 165 13.54 -3.88 -2.72
C ALA A 165 12.07 -3.45 -2.71
N VAL A 166 11.77 -2.20 -3.09
CA VAL A 166 10.39 -1.70 -3.18
C VAL A 166 9.60 -2.51 -4.20
N THR A 167 10.15 -2.83 -5.39
CA THR A 167 9.43 -3.64 -6.38
C THR A 167 9.13 -5.05 -5.87
N MET A 168 10.05 -5.69 -5.12
CA MET A 168 9.81 -6.99 -4.48
C MET A 168 8.68 -6.92 -3.44
N VAL A 169 8.66 -5.88 -2.59
CA VAL A 169 7.58 -5.64 -1.63
C VAL A 169 6.25 -5.45 -2.36
N CYS A 170 6.23 -4.70 -3.46
CA CYS A 170 5.02 -4.50 -4.25
C CYS A 170 4.48 -5.82 -4.81
N VAL A 171 5.34 -6.70 -5.34
CA VAL A 171 4.94 -8.04 -5.79
C VAL A 171 4.32 -8.85 -4.66
N LYS A 172 4.92 -8.81 -3.46
CA LYS A 172 4.37 -9.50 -2.29
C LYS A 172 2.99 -8.99 -1.90
N VAL A 173 2.78 -7.66 -1.89
CA VAL A 173 1.48 -7.04 -1.59
C VAL A 173 0.42 -7.44 -2.61
N ILE A 174 0.76 -7.43 -3.91
CA ILE A 174 -0.13 -7.82 -5.00
C ILE A 174 -0.53 -9.31 -4.86
N GLY A 175 0.42 -10.19 -4.58
CA GLY A 175 0.16 -11.61 -4.34
C GLY A 175 -0.73 -11.85 -3.12
N ASN A 176 -0.48 -11.17 -2.01
CA ASN A 176 -1.30 -11.26 -0.80
C ASN A 176 -2.73 -10.79 -1.06
N HIS A 177 -2.92 -9.69 -1.82
CA HIS A 177 -4.26 -9.20 -2.16
C HIS A 177 -5.10 -10.24 -2.89
N THR A 178 -4.52 -11.00 -3.81
CA THR A 178 -5.22 -12.10 -4.47
C THR A 178 -5.70 -13.15 -3.48
N GLY A 179 -4.82 -13.57 -2.55
CA GLY A 179 -5.17 -14.51 -1.48
C GLY A 179 -6.29 -13.98 -0.58
N ILE A 180 -6.20 -12.72 -0.16
CA ILE A 180 -7.21 -12.07 0.70
C ILE A 180 -8.56 -11.96 -0.03
N THR A 181 -8.57 -11.65 -1.32
CA THR A 181 -9.81 -11.56 -2.12
C THR A 181 -10.51 -12.91 -2.18
N ILE A 182 -9.78 -13.99 -2.46
CA ILE A 182 -10.32 -15.34 -2.47
C ILE A 182 -10.81 -15.73 -1.07
N ALA A 183 -10.01 -15.49 -0.04
CA ALA A 183 -10.36 -15.78 1.35
C ALA A 183 -11.62 -15.02 1.79
N GLY A 184 -11.80 -13.77 1.36
CA GLY A 184 -13.01 -12.99 1.62
C GLY A 184 -14.27 -13.62 1.04
N SER A 185 -14.17 -14.30 -0.11
CA SER A 185 -15.30 -14.98 -0.76
C SER A 185 -15.70 -16.31 -0.09
N HIS A 186 -14.93 -16.79 0.87
CA HIS A 186 -15.15 -18.07 1.56
C HIS A 186 -15.87 -17.94 2.91
N GLY A 187 -16.63 -16.88 3.14
CA GLY A 187 -17.62 -16.82 4.21
C GLY A 187 -18.81 -17.72 3.89
N HIS A 188 -19.12 -18.64 4.81
CA HIS A 188 -20.28 -19.52 4.68
C HIS A 188 -21.19 -19.32 5.88
N PHE A 189 -22.45 -18.96 5.62
CA PHE A 189 -23.44 -18.64 6.64
C PHE A 189 -22.90 -17.60 7.64
N GLU A 190 -22.65 -17.93 8.89
CA GLU A 190 -22.34 -17.01 9.97
C GLU A 190 -20.84 -16.90 10.30
N LEU A 191 -19.96 -17.59 9.55
CA LEU A 191 -18.53 -17.55 9.82
C LEU A 191 -17.69 -17.63 8.55
N ASN A 192 -16.70 -16.77 8.43
CA ASN A 192 -15.58 -16.95 7.52
C ASN A 192 -14.42 -17.62 8.25
N VAL A 193 -14.03 -18.82 7.81
CA VAL A 193 -12.96 -19.63 8.44
C VAL A 193 -11.56 -19.28 7.94
N PHE A 194 -11.43 -18.42 6.91
CA PHE A 194 -10.14 -18.04 6.31
C PHE A 194 -9.42 -16.91 7.07
N LYS A 195 -9.86 -16.56 8.26
CA LYS A 195 -9.23 -15.51 9.09
C LYS A 195 -7.71 -15.68 9.27
N PRO A 196 -7.16 -16.91 9.50
CA PRO A 196 -5.71 -17.06 9.60
C PRO A 196 -4.96 -16.66 8.33
N LEU A 197 -5.48 -16.99 7.14
CA LEU A 197 -4.89 -16.58 5.87
C LEU A 197 -4.97 -15.05 5.65
N ILE A 198 -6.09 -14.45 6.07
CA ILE A 198 -6.29 -13.00 5.93
C ILE A 198 -5.36 -12.22 6.88
N ALA A 199 -5.02 -12.79 8.03
CA ALA A 199 -4.19 -12.15 9.05
C ALA A 199 -2.67 -12.24 8.79
N HIS A 200 -2.23 -13.15 7.92
CA HIS A 200 -0.82 -13.36 7.52
C HIS A 200 -0.49 -12.75 6.15
#